data_c3cc42d131da8f2d98d1d8fe6a21df6f
#
_entry.id   c3cc42d131da8f2d98d1d8fe6a21df6f
#
_cell.length_a   1.000
_cell.length_b   1.000
_cell.length_c   1.000
_cell.angle_alpha   90.00
_cell.angle_beta   90.00
_cell.angle_gamma   90.00
#
_symmetry.space_group_name_H-M   'P 1'
#
loop_
_entity.id
_entity.type
_entity.pdbx_description
1 polymer ?
#
loop_
_entity_poly.entity_id
_entity_poly.type
_entity_poly.pdbx_seq_one_letter_code
_entity_poly.pdbx_strand_id
1 'polypeptide(L)'
;MTNWMKAGMTAAIVLGTGAGVVLAQSSGSSGSSGSGSSGSSGSSGSSSSAASSPFSGWFGGSKGNDASPVDLDFRIKGGGDNLLGEIRATSLLVSAQQEGRVTGQDILAAARGDYARILGVLYDDGYYSSVIDIALDGVEAASVAPLDAPKVVHKVVITVDAGPQFHYSRADIGPVAPRTHLPPNYRTGSIARTGEMKRAATAAVEGWRDVGYAKATVEETDITADHNTNLVDSRIILAPGPELRFGKLGIRGNKRLDPRRLRKMTGYPEGQRFDPEEMDDMRKRLRRTGIFSAITVSEAEQPNPDGTLDMDLLVVEEKLRRLGGGFEYSNTDGLSLTGYWINRNLFRGGERLRIDASVANIGAGDMDYILGARLDRPATLNADTTAYVDAGIGKLTEDDYDLKYAEVGFGLTYIPSDEFTADVELQYRALRASDESGVTNFRLLALPMSATLDMRQVEKTDAKSGYWLQGMLTPFLGLQNETGSGAQVVAESRIYKSFGKDDRFTLAGRARLGTVLGPEIQEVPRDYLFYSGGGGTVRGQPYQS
;
A
#
# COMPACT_ATOMS: atom_id res chain seq x y z
N MET A 1 41.34 33.24 -21.96
CA MET A 1 40.00 33.54 -22.50
C MET A 1 39.79 32.66 -23.69
N THR A 2 38.63 32.03 -23.81
CA THR A 2 38.17 31.19 -24.92
C THR A 2 38.76 29.79 -25.03
N ASN A 3 38.13 28.85 -24.27
CA ASN A 3 37.95 27.45 -24.70
C ASN A 3 36.98 26.69 -23.77
N TRP A 4 35.82 27.32 -23.44
CA TRP A 4 34.78 26.73 -22.60
C TRP A 4 33.48 26.40 -23.35
N MET A 5 33.54 26.26 -24.68
CA MET A 5 32.36 26.07 -25.50
C MET A 5 32.45 24.90 -26.49
N LYS A 6 32.87 23.73 -26.03
CA LYS A 6 32.70 22.47 -26.80
C LYS A 6 32.57 21.24 -25.85
N ALA A 7 31.83 21.35 -24.78
CA ALA A 7 31.30 20.16 -24.13
C ALA A 7 29.89 19.96 -24.70
N GLY A 8 29.72 18.99 -25.55
CA GLY A 8 28.44 18.66 -26.18
C GLY A 8 27.43 18.23 -25.13
N MET A 9 26.46 19.08 -24.91
CA MET A 9 25.33 18.84 -24.06
C MET A 9 24.36 17.90 -24.80
N THR A 10 24.50 16.59 -24.62
CA THR A 10 23.52 15.64 -25.14
C THR A 10 22.39 15.52 -24.10
N ALA A 11 21.43 16.42 -24.18
CA ALA A 11 20.19 16.30 -23.40
C ALA A 11 19.18 15.49 -24.22
N ALA A 12 18.92 14.25 -23.81
CA ALA A 12 17.84 13.47 -24.39
C ALA A 12 16.53 13.78 -23.65
N ILE A 13 15.60 14.45 -24.31
CA ILE A 13 14.23 14.64 -23.82
C ILE A 13 13.39 13.48 -24.32
N VAL A 14 13.03 12.56 -23.42
CA VAL A 14 12.15 11.44 -23.76
C VAL A 14 10.76 11.71 -23.17
N LEU A 15 9.80 12.03 -24.04
CA LEU A 15 8.38 12.05 -23.72
C LEU A 15 7.80 10.67 -24.06
N GLY A 16 7.61 9.82 -23.05
CA GLY A 16 7.08 8.47 -23.26
C GLY A 16 6.05 8.08 -22.20
N THR A 17 4.91 7.55 -22.65
CA THR A 17 3.94 6.85 -21.82
C THR A 17 4.33 5.37 -21.75
N GLY A 18 4.93 4.92 -20.65
CA GLY A 18 5.27 3.51 -20.50
C GLY A 18 6.20 3.23 -19.33
N ALA A 19 5.95 2.14 -18.64
CA ALA A 19 6.76 1.65 -17.53
C ALA A 19 8.22 1.46 -17.97
N GLY A 20 9.14 2.18 -17.36
CA GLY A 20 10.56 2.07 -17.67
C GLY A 20 11.17 0.83 -17.03
N VAL A 21 11.96 0.12 -17.81
CA VAL A 21 12.93 -0.82 -17.26
C VAL A 21 14.05 0.03 -16.67
N VAL A 22 14.12 0.08 -15.37
CA VAL A 22 15.33 0.51 -14.67
C VAL A 22 16.33 -0.60 -14.88
N LEU A 23 17.50 -0.30 -15.40
CA LEU A 23 18.65 -1.18 -15.21
C LEU A 23 18.70 -1.51 -13.73
N ALA A 24 18.49 -2.75 -13.43
CA ALA A 24 18.32 -3.21 -12.08
C ALA A 24 19.62 -3.05 -11.30
N GLN A 25 19.78 -1.91 -10.68
CA GLN A 25 20.30 -2.02 -9.33
C GLN A 25 19.19 -2.76 -8.58
N SER A 26 19.41 -4.02 -8.32
CA SER A 26 18.46 -4.91 -7.69
C SER A 26 18.22 -4.51 -6.24
N SER A 27 17.53 -3.43 -6.02
CA SER A 27 16.73 -3.26 -4.81
C SER A 27 15.43 -4.02 -5.07
N GLY A 28 15.49 -5.33 -4.94
CA GLY A 28 14.34 -6.18 -5.08
C GLY A 28 13.29 -5.83 -4.03
N SER A 29 12.34 -5.02 -4.37
CA SER A 29 11.05 -5.00 -3.69
C SER A 29 10.22 -6.15 -4.22
N SER A 30 10.55 -7.35 -3.80
CA SER A 30 9.64 -8.48 -3.91
C SER A 30 8.45 -8.20 -3.00
N GLY A 31 7.30 -7.94 -3.59
CA GLY A 31 6.03 -7.91 -2.89
C GLY A 31 5.85 -9.19 -2.09
N SER A 32 5.86 -9.09 -0.77
CA SER A 32 5.48 -10.17 0.11
C SER A 32 3.97 -10.22 0.15
N SER A 33 3.39 -11.26 -0.47
CA SER A 33 2.07 -11.74 -0.10
C SER A 33 2.12 -12.19 1.36
N GLY A 34 1.69 -11.36 2.26
CA GLY A 34 1.42 -11.67 3.66
C GLY A 34 -0.08 -11.80 3.85
N SER A 35 -0.54 -13.03 4.01
CA SER A 35 -1.86 -13.34 4.53
C SER A 35 -2.01 -12.78 5.94
N GLY A 36 -3.03 -11.96 6.17
CA GLY A 36 -3.39 -11.46 7.49
C GLY A 36 -4.74 -10.80 7.43
N SER A 37 -5.70 -11.50 7.93
CA SER A 37 -7.13 -11.28 8.07
C SER A 37 -7.56 -9.92 8.60
N SER A 38 -8.75 -9.55 8.15
CA SER A 38 -9.82 -8.74 8.75
C SER A 38 -9.89 -7.27 8.34
N GLY A 39 -11.02 -6.96 7.67
CA GLY A 39 -11.65 -5.65 7.73
C GLY A 39 -12.02 -5.03 6.39
N SER A 40 -13.21 -5.41 5.91
CA SER A 40 -14.22 -4.62 5.16
C SER A 40 -13.86 -3.91 3.84
N SER A 41 -14.56 -4.40 2.85
CA SER A 41 -15.35 -3.75 1.78
C SER A 41 -14.66 -2.99 0.64
N GLY A 42 -14.94 -3.48 -0.55
CA GLY A 42 -14.80 -2.75 -1.80
C GLY A 42 -14.62 -3.64 -3.01
N SER A 43 -15.73 -4.05 -3.62
CA SER A 43 -15.80 -4.89 -4.81
C SER A 43 -15.44 -4.13 -6.09
N SER A 44 -14.62 -4.72 -6.93
CA SER A 44 -14.78 -4.58 -8.37
C SER A 44 -14.17 -5.79 -9.07
N GLY A 45 -15.02 -6.50 -9.86
CA GLY A 45 -14.67 -7.71 -10.53
C GLY A 45 -13.79 -7.47 -11.76
N SER A 46 -12.88 -8.39 -11.97
CA SER A 46 -12.31 -8.66 -13.29
C SER A 46 -12.12 -10.18 -13.45
N SER A 47 -12.76 -10.71 -14.49
CA SER A 47 -12.69 -12.10 -14.92
C SER A 47 -11.27 -12.46 -15.36
N SER A 48 -10.67 -13.46 -14.71
CA SER A 48 -9.50 -14.16 -15.23
C SER A 48 -9.81 -15.64 -15.35
N SER A 49 -9.70 -16.13 -16.59
CA SER A 49 -9.79 -17.53 -16.98
C SER A 49 -8.75 -18.38 -16.26
N ALA A 50 -9.20 -19.32 -15.45
CA ALA A 50 -8.36 -20.31 -14.80
C ALA A 50 -7.95 -21.41 -15.78
N ALA A 51 -6.64 -21.59 -15.97
CA ALA A 51 -6.07 -22.78 -16.58
C ALA A 51 -6.10 -23.94 -15.57
N SER A 52 -6.78 -25.02 -15.95
CA SER A 52 -6.92 -26.24 -15.18
C SER A 52 -5.58 -27.01 -15.08
N SER A 53 -5.09 -27.22 -13.86
CA SER A 53 -3.98 -28.12 -13.57
C SER A 53 -4.48 -29.59 -13.47
N PRO A 54 -3.69 -30.60 -13.95
CA PRO A 54 -4.14 -31.99 -14.03
C PRO A 54 -3.77 -32.84 -12.80
N PHE A 55 -3.93 -32.32 -11.58
CA PHE A 55 -3.61 -33.09 -10.36
C PHE A 55 -4.65 -32.97 -9.26
N SER A 56 -5.93 -33.32 -9.58
CA SER A 56 -6.98 -33.42 -8.57
C SER A 56 -7.71 -34.76 -8.65
N GLY A 57 -7.01 -35.82 -8.35
CA GLY A 57 -7.61 -37.14 -8.39
C GLY A 57 -7.06 -38.09 -7.33
N TRP A 58 -7.02 -37.74 -6.05
CA TRP A 58 -6.84 -38.72 -4.98
C TRP A 58 -7.11 -38.18 -3.57
N PHE A 59 -8.25 -37.56 -3.31
CA PHE A 59 -8.80 -37.54 -1.94
C PHE A 59 -10.30 -37.55 -2.01
N GLY A 60 -10.88 -38.49 -1.27
CA GLY A 60 -12.23 -38.98 -1.27
C GLY A 60 -13.33 -37.96 -1.42
N GLY A 61 -14.24 -38.25 -2.34
CA GLY A 61 -15.47 -37.53 -2.55
C GLY A 61 -16.36 -37.53 -1.31
N SER A 62 -16.53 -36.35 -0.74
CA SER A 62 -17.74 -36.02 0.00
C SER A 62 -18.85 -35.93 -1.05
N LYS A 63 -19.90 -36.72 -0.91
CA LYS A 63 -21.10 -36.65 -1.74
C LYS A 63 -21.65 -35.23 -1.64
N GLY A 64 -21.45 -34.40 -2.67
CA GLY A 64 -22.19 -33.18 -2.83
C GLY A 64 -23.67 -33.52 -2.92
N ASN A 65 -24.51 -32.98 -2.07
CA ASN A 65 -25.94 -32.92 -2.29
C ASN A 65 -26.13 -32.11 -3.58
N ASP A 66 -26.75 -32.72 -4.58
CA ASP A 66 -27.32 -32.05 -5.75
C ASP A 66 -28.54 -31.21 -5.30
N ALA A 67 -28.30 -30.18 -4.51
CA ALA A 67 -29.30 -29.19 -4.16
C ALA A 67 -29.34 -28.17 -5.31
N SER A 68 -30.46 -28.15 -6.03
CA SER A 68 -30.72 -27.12 -7.04
C SER A 68 -30.53 -25.73 -6.44
N PRO A 69 -29.95 -24.77 -7.19
CA PRO A 69 -29.79 -23.41 -6.70
C PRO A 69 -31.14 -22.83 -6.28
N VAL A 70 -31.18 -22.18 -5.10
CA VAL A 70 -32.40 -21.53 -4.60
C VAL A 70 -32.73 -20.34 -5.48
N ASP A 71 -33.97 -20.20 -5.92
CA ASP A 71 -34.42 -19.03 -6.69
C ASP A 71 -34.58 -17.82 -5.77
N LEU A 72 -33.72 -16.78 -5.94
CA LEU A 72 -33.75 -15.54 -5.17
C LEU A 72 -34.41 -14.41 -5.98
N ASP A 73 -35.65 -14.05 -5.59
CA ASP A 73 -36.48 -13.02 -6.24
C ASP A 73 -36.53 -11.76 -5.38
N PHE A 74 -35.83 -10.70 -5.81
CA PHE A 74 -35.81 -9.39 -5.12
C PHE A 74 -36.81 -8.43 -5.75
N ARG A 75 -37.78 -7.98 -4.97
CA ARG A 75 -38.85 -7.04 -5.37
C ARG A 75 -38.73 -5.77 -4.55
N ILE A 76 -38.36 -4.66 -5.19
CA ILE A 76 -38.20 -3.39 -4.52
C ILE A 76 -39.23 -2.41 -5.06
N LYS A 77 -39.95 -1.77 -4.14
CA LYS A 77 -40.88 -0.69 -4.42
C LYS A 77 -40.34 0.61 -3.84
N GLY A 78 -40.18 1.63 -4.67
CA GLY A 78 -39.52 2.88 -4.29
C GLY A 78 -37.99 2.75 -4.24
N GLY A 79 -37.32 3.79 -3.76
CA GLY A 79 -35.85 3.82 -3.67
C GLY A 79 -35.16 4.38 -4.92
N GLY A 80 -33.86 4.67 -4.80
CA GLY A 80 -33.00 5.11 -5.90
C GLY A 80 -32.58 3.95 -6.83
N ASP A 81 -32.04 4.31 -8.00
CA ASP A 81 -31.66 3.36 -9.05
C ASP A 81 -30.63 2.28 -8.60
N ASN A 82 -29.82 2.59 -7.58
CA ASN A 82 -28.78 1.69 -7.07
C ASN A 82 -29.22 0.80 -5.91
N LEU A 83 -30.37 1.07 -5.26
CA LEU A 83 -30.78 0.41 -4.02
C LEU A 83 -30.87 -1.12 -4.15
N LEU A 84 -31.38 -1.63 -5.29
CA LEU A 84 -31.42 -3.06 -5.56
C LEU A 84 -30.01 -3.68 -5.57
N GLY A 85 -29.05 -2.99 -6.17
CA GLY A 85 -27.65 -3.44 -6.23
C GLY A 85 -27.01 -3.52 -4.85
N GLU A 86 -27.23 -2.52 -4.02
CA GLU A 86 -26.71 -2.42 -2.66
C GLU A 86 -27.31 -3.47 -1.72
N ILE A 87 -28.63 -3.69 -1.81
CA ILE A 87 -29.31 -4.76 -1.06
C ILE A 87 -28.75 -6.13 -1.45
N ARG A 88 -28.61 -6.41 -2.75
CA ARG A 88 -28.06 -7.69 -3.24
C ARG A 88 -26.61 -7.90 -2.79
N ALA A 89 -25.79 -6.86 -2.85
CA ALA A 89 -24.38 -6.93 -2.45
C ALA A 89 -24.20 -7.21 -0.94
N THR A 90 -25.17 -6.81 -0.13
CA THR A 90 -25.12 -6.97 1.34
C THR A 90 -25.80 -8.26 1.81
N SER A 91 -26.62 -8.91 0.98
CA SER A 91 -27.45 -10.06 1.35
C SER A 91 -26.64 -11.30 1.71
N LEU A 92 -26.96 -11.90 2.86
CA LEU A 92 -26.47 -13.22 3.28
C LEU A 92 -27.02 -14.36 2.44
N LEU A 93 -28.23 -14.24 1.91
CA LEU A 93 -28.83 -15.23 1.02
C LEU A 93 -28.02 -15.35 -0.27
N VAL A 94 -27.59 -14.22 -0.86
CA VAL A 94 -26.72 -14.20 -2.03
C VAL A 94 -25.36 -14.82 -1.70
N SER A 95 -24.77 -14.47 -0.55
CA SER A 95 -23.50 -15.03 -0.11
C SER A 95 -23.61 -16.54 0.16
N ALA A 96 -24.65 -16.99 0.84
CA ALA A 96 -24.88 -18.41 1.13
C ALA A 96 -25.01 -19.24 -0.15
N GLN A 97 -25.72 -18.74 -1.17
CA GLN A 97 -25.85 -19.38 -2.46
C GLN A 97 -24.51 -19.48 -3.20
N GLN A 98 -23.68 -18.41 -3.18
CA GLN A 98 -22.35 -18.41 -3.80
C GLN A 98 -21.39 -19.38 -3.13
N GLU A 99 -21.52 -19.58 -1.82
CA GLU A 99 -20.72 -20.51 -1.03
C GLU A 99 -21.25 -21.96 -1.06
N GLY A 100 -22.36 -22.22 -1.76
CA GLY A 100 -22.99 -23.54 -1.83
C GLY A 100 -23.69 -23.97 -0.54
N ARG A 101 -23.97 -23.06 0.39
CA ARG A 101 -24.72 -23.29 1.63
C ARG A 101 -26.21 -23.13 1.35
N VAL A 102 -26.84 -24.19 0.85
CA VAL A 102 -28.24 -24.17 0.37
C VAL A 102 -29.15 -25.12 1.15
N THR A 103 -28.73 -25.57 2.36
CA THR A 103 -29.65 -26.32 3.24
C THR A 103 -30.76 -25.40 3.74
N GLY A 104 -31.95 -25.95 4.00
CA GLY A 104 -33.06 -25.13 4.47
C GLY A 104 -32.75 -24.35 5.76
N GLN A 105 -31.89 -24.92 6.62
CA GLN A 105 -31.42 -24.26 7.84
C GLN A 105 -30.47 -23.09 7.53
N ASP A 106 -29.54 -23.25 6.56
CA ASP A 106 -28.65 -22.18 6.12
C ASP A 106 -29.43 -21.02 5.51
N ILE A 107 -30.41 -21.35 4.64
CA ILE A 107 -31.26 -20.35 3.98
C ILE A 107 -32.13 -19.60 4.99
N LEU A 108 -32.75 -20.31 5.96
CA LEU A 108 -33.50 -19.66 7.02
C LEU A 108 -32.64 -18.72 7.86
N ALA A 109 -31.44 -19.17 8.25
CA ALA A 109 -30.50 -18.36 9.01
C ALA A 109 -30.05 -17.12 8.24
N ALA A 110 -29.73 -17.26 6.94
CA ALA A 110 -29.36 -16.17 6.06
C ALA A 110 -30.54 -15.18 5.87
N ALA A 111 -31.76 -15.68 5.61
CA ALA A 111 -32.96 -14.86 5.47
C ALA A 111 -33.24 -14.02 6.73
N ARG A 112 -33.15 -14.64 7.92
CA ARG A 112 -33.33 -13.92 9.18
C ARG A 112 -32.24 -12.88 9.45
N GLY A 113 -31.00 -13.12 9.02
CA GLY A 113 -29.92 -12.15 9.08
C GLY A 113 -30.08 -10.99 8.10
N ASP A 114 -30.72 -11.25 6.97
CA ASP A 114 -30.93 -10.24 5.92
C ASP A 114 -31.86 -9.10 6.31
N TYR A 115 -32.84 -9.31 7.23
CA TYR A 115 -33.66 -8.21 7.73
C TYR A 115 -32.80 -7.07 8.31
N ALA A 116 -31.85 -7.39 9.17
CA ALA A 116 -31.00 -6.38 9.80
C ALA A 116 -30.03 -5.74 8.79
N ARG A 117 -29.53 -6.50 7.82
CA ARG A 117 -28.64 -6.00 6.79
C ARG A 117 -29.33 -5.09 5.79
N ILE A 118 -30.51 -5.50 5.30
CA ILE A 118 -31.32 -4.71 4.38
C ILE A 118 -31.79 -3.41 5.09
N LEU A 119 -32.22 -3.51 6.35
CA LEU A 119 -32.59 -2.34 7.14
C LEU A 119 -31.40 -1.36 7.30
N GLY A 120 -30.19 -1.89 7.49
CA GLY A 120 -28.96 -1.08 7.53
C GLY A 120 -28.73 -0.29 6.24
N VAL A 121 -28.86 -0.95 5.09
CA VAL A 121 -28.75 -0.29 3.76
C VAL A 121 -29.83 0.81 3.60
N LEU A 122 -31.07 0.51 3.96
CA LEU A 122 -32.18 1.46 3.88
C LEU A 122 -31.94 2.70 4.75
N TYR A 123 -31.45 2.52 5.96
CA TYR A 123 -31.08 3.63 6.86
C TYR A 123 -29.86 4.40 6.36
N ASP A 124 -28.89 3.72 5.75
CA ASP A 124 -27.74 4.38 5.14
C ASP A 124 -28.13 5.24 3.93
N ASP A 125 -29.26 4.94 3.28
CA ASP A 125 -29.84 5.74 2.20
C ASP A 125 -30.96 6.69 2.65
N GLY A 126 -31.29 6.73 3.96
CA GLY A 126 -32.26 7.66 4.55
C GLY A 126 -33.72 7.19 4.49
N TYR A 127 -33.96 5.89 4.36
CA TYR A 127 -35.32 5.31 4.37
C TYR A 127 -35.66 4.75 5.76
N TYR A 128 -36.37 5.49 6.59
CA TYR A 128 -36.68 5.10 7.97
C TYR A 128 -38.07 4.49 8.16
N SER A 129 -38.92 4.51 7.11
CA SER A 129 -40.28 3.96 7.13
C SER A 129 -40.39 2.68 6.27
N SER A 130 -39.29 1.98 6.07
CA SER A 130 -39.25 0.83 5.18
C SER A 130 -39.93 -0.39 5.76
N VAL A 131 -40.55 -1.19 4.89
CA VAL A 131 -41.11 -2.51 5.21
C VAL A 131 -40.34 -3.59 4.45
N ILE A 132 -39.89 -4.61 5.16
CA ILE A 132 -39.12 -5.74 4.63
C ILE A 132 -39.88 -7.02 4.92
N ASP A 133 -40.12 -7.82 3.89
CA ASP A 133 -40.77 -9.13 3.95
C ASP A 133 -39.90 -10.16 3.20
N ILE A 134 -39.54 -11.25 3.87
CA ILE A 134 -38.71 -12.32 3.27
C ILE A 134 -39.45 -13.64 3.41
N ALA A 135 -40.01 -14.14 2.30
CA ALA A 135 -40.77 -15.35 2.26
C ALA A 135 -39.99 -16.54 1.68
N LEU A 136 -39.93 -17.64 2.44
CA LEU A 136 -39.37 -18.94 2.06
C LEU A 136 -40.51 -19.84 1.56
N ASP A 137 -40.55 -20.17 0.27
CA ASP A 137 -41.64 -20.90 -0.37
C ASP A 137 -43.04 -20.42 0.04
N GLY A 138 -43.17 -19.08 0.25
CA GLY A 138 -44.43 -18.42 0.61
C GLY A 138 -44.68 -18.27 2.12
N VAL A 139 -43.77 -18.72 2.99
CA VAL A 139 -43.85 -18.56 4.45
C VAL A 139 -42.87 -17.50 4.88
N GLU A 140 -43.35 -16.52 5.67
CA GLU A 140 -42.50 -15.44 6.22
C GLU A 140 -41.38 -15.99 7.11
N ALA A 141 -40.11 -15.70 6.76
CA ALA A 141 -38.93 -16.22 7.43
C ALA A 141 -38.84 -15.82 8.91
N ALA A 142 -39.35 -14.65 9.29
CA ALA A 142 -39.38 -14.20 10.66
C ALA A 142 -40.31 -15.05 11.53
N SER A 143 -41.35 -15.66 10.96
CA SER A 143 -42.33 -16.49 11.67
C SER A 143 -41.85 -17.95 11.88
N VAL A 144 -40.86 -18.44 11.11
CA VAL A 144 -40.34 -19.81 11.20
C VAL A 144 -39.37 -19.90 12.37
N ALA A 145 -39.66 -20.79 13.34
CA ALA A 145 -38.70 -21.02 14.43
C ALA A 145 -37.40 -21.69 13.91
N PRO A 146 -36.22 -21.40 14.48
CA PRO A 146 -34.95 -21.96 13.99
C PRO A 146 -34.90 -23.49 13.97
N LEU A 147 -35.63 -24.16 14.85
CA LEU A 147 -35.71 -25.62 14.94
C LEU A 147 -36.71 -26.23 13.94
N ASP A 148 -37.62 -25.41 13.41
CA ASP A 148 -38.65 -25.81 12.46
C ASP A 148 -38.25 -25.43 11.01
N ALA A 149 -36.96 -25.23 10.77
CA ALA A 149 -36.45 -24.91 9.44
C ALA A 149 -36.89 -25.97 8.39
N PRO A 150 -37.37 -25.56 7.23
CA PRO A 150 -37.73 -26.48 6.15
C PRO A 150 -36.50 -27.28 5.72
N LYS A 151 -36.69 -28.55 5.34
CA LYS A 151 -35.56 -29.38 4.89
C LYS A 151 -34.96 -28.89 3.57
N VAL A 152 -35.79 -28.35 2.69
CA VAL A 152 -35.41 -27.77 1.39
C VAL A 152 -36.21 -26.51 1.16
N VAL A 153 -35.56 -25.47 0.64
CA VAL A 153 -36.19 -24.24 0.18
C VAL A 153 -35.93 -24.10 -1.30
N HIS A 154 -36.99 -23.88 -2.09
CA HIS A 154 -36.89 -23.76 -3.54
C HIS A 154 -36.83 -22.30 -4.00
N LYS A 155 -37.62 -21.46 -3.33
CA LYS A 155 -37.72 -20.02 -3.69
C LYS A 155 -37.72 -19.12 -2.47
N VAL A 156 -36.93 -18.04 -2.54
CA VAL A 156 -36.98 -16.97 -1.55
C VAL A 156 -37.38 -15.68 -2.25
N VAL A 157 -38.47 -15.07 -1.77
CA VAL A 157 -38.92 -13.78 -2.26
C VAL A 157 -38.63 -12.73 -1.21
N ILE A 158 -37.79 -11.76 -1.56
CA ILE A 158 -37.43 -10.61 -0.74
C ILE A 158 -38.20 -9.40 -1.25
N THR A 159 -39.16 -8.93 -0.50
CA THR A 159 -39.95 -7.75 -0.85
C THR A 159 -39.57 -6.59 0.06
N VAL A 160 -39.18 -5.46 -0.53
CA VAL A 160 -38.79 -4.25 0.18
C VAL A 160 -39.64 -3.09 -0.33
N ASP A 161 -40.42 -2.47 0.54
CA ASP A 161 -41.02 -1.16 0.30
C ASP A 161 -40.14 -0.13 1.00
N ALA A 162 -39.38 0.66 0.26
CA ALA A 162 -38.43 1.61 0.80
C ALA A 162 -39.11 2.78 1.56
N GLY A 163 -40.35 3.12 1.18
CA GLY A 163 -41.02 4.29 1.71
C GLY A 163 -40.40 5.62 1.24
N PRO A 164 -40.74 6.75 1.90
CA PRO A 164 -40.15 8.04 1.59
C PRO A 164 -38.74 8.20 2.17
N GLN A 165 -37.91 9.03 1.51
CA GLN A 165 -36.64 9.46 2.09
C GLN A 165 -36.87 10.54 3.15
N PHE A 166 -36.11 10.44 4.22
CA PHE A 166 -36.11 11.40 5.32
C PHE A 166 -34.99 12.43 5.15
N HIS A 167 -35.24 13.65 5.62
CA HIS A 167 -34.28 14.75 5.58
C HIS A 167 -33.97 15.23 6.98
N TYR A 168 -32.80 15.83 7.20
CA TYR A 168 -32.48 16.41 8.49
C TYR A 168 -33.33 17.63 8.75
N SER A 169 -34.13 17.63 9.83
CA SER A 169 -34.70 18.83 10.45
C SER A 169 -33.60 19.58 11.20
N ARG A 170 -32.73 18.83 11.88
CA ARG A 170 -31.53 19.31 12.56
C ARG A 170 -30.41 18.31 12.36
N ALA A 171 -29.19 18.80 12.08
CA ALA A 171 -27.97 18.03 12.05
C ALA A 171 -26.93 18.78 12.87
N ASP A 172 -26.90 18.50 14.16
CA ASP A 172 -26.10 19.21 15.15
C ASP A 172 -25.06 18.27 15.78
N ILE A 173 -23.81 18.72 15.83
CA ILE A 173 -22.72 17.98 16.44
C ILE A 173 -21.77 18.95 17.14
N GLY A 174 -21.43 18.66 18.37
CA GLY A 174 -20.55 19.56 19.13
C GLY A 174 -20.20 19.09 20.53
N PRO A 175 -19.15 19.72 21.11
CA PRO A 175 -18.25 20.69 20.48
C PRO A 175 -17.32 20.04 19.44
N VAL A 176 -16.92 20.79 18.40
CA VAL A 176 -15.95 20.32 17.39
C VAL A 176 -14.63 21.08 17.51
N ALA A 177 -13.53 20.39 17.27
CA ALA A 177 -12.20 20.98 17.30
C ALA A 177 -11.98 21.94 16.11
N PRO A 178 -11.09 22.94 16.25
CA PRO A 178 -10.71 23.81 15.14
C PRO A 178 -10.18 22.98 13.95
N ARG A 179 -10.57 23.39 12.74
CA ARG A 179 -10.18 22.74 11.46
C ARG A 179 -10.76 21.33 11.24
N THR A 180 -11.71 20.87 12.06
CA THR A 180 -12.43 19.62 11.78
C THR A 180 -13.27 19.77 10.52
N HIS A 181 -13.11 18.83 9.57
CA HIS A 181 -13.89 18.79 8.34
C HIS A 181 -15.02 17.77 8.49
N LEU A 182 -16.22 18.28 8.77
CA LEU A 182 -17.42 17.44 8.83
C LEU A 182 -17.88 17.06 7.41
N PRO A 183 -18.54 15.90 7.24
CA PRO A 183 -19.10 15.50 5.96
C PRO A 183 -20.06 16.58 5.42
N PRO A 184 -19.96 17.00 4.16
CA PRO A 184 -20.74 18.11 3.61
C PRO A 184 -22.25 17.84 3.57
N ASN A 185 -22.65 16.58 3.59
CA ASN A 185 -24.05 16.16 3.59
C ASN A 185 -24.67 16.05 5.00
N TYR A 186 -23.87 16.13 6.06
CA TYR A 186 -24.39 16.20 7.43
C TYR A 186 -24.82 17.62 7.76
N ARG A 187 -25.98 18.02 7.24
CA ARG A 187 -26.57 19.36 7.43
C ARG A 187 -28.08 19.33 7.29
N THR A 188 -28.74 20.28 7.91
CA THR A 188 -30.19 20.49 7.80
C THR A 188 -30.63 20.55 6.32
N GLY A 189 -31.72 19.86 6.00
CA GLY A 189 -32.32 19.79 4.67
C GLY A 189 -31.67 18.73 3.73
N SER A 190 -30.52 18.15 4.06
CA SER A 190 -29.96 17.03 3.32
C SER A 190 -30.67 15.72 3.68
N ILE A 191 -30.54 14.71 2.82
CA ILE A 191 -31.02 13.34 3.11
C ILE A 191 -30.34 12.84 4.38
N ALA A 192 -31.15 12.35 5.33
CA ALA A 192 -30.69 11.91 6.65
C ALA A 192 -30.10 10.50 6.57
N ARG A 193 -28.86 10.38 6.12
CA ARG A 193 -28.14 9.13 5.97
C ARG A 193 -27.42 8.75 7.27
N THR A 194 -27.64 7.53 7.77
CA THR A 194 -26.95 7.03 8.98
C THR A 194 -25.44 6.99 8.80
N GLY A 195 -24.96 6.67 7.60
CA GLY A 195 -23.54 6.68 7.28
C GLY A 195 -22.90 8.08 7.42
N GLU A 196 -23.64 9.15 7.06
CA GLU A 196 -23.16 10.53 7.26
C GLU A 196 -23.10 10.91 8.74
N MET A 197 -24.06 10.47 9.56
CA MET A 197 -24.03 10.70 11.01
C MET A 197 -22.82 10.03 11.65
N LYS A 198 -22.55 8.76 11.30
CA LYS A 198 -21.38 8.02 11.78
C LYS A 198 -20.08 8.69 11.35
N ARG A 199 -19.97 9.10 10.08
CA ARG A 199 -18.79 9.83 9.58
C ARG A 199 -18.58 11.16 10.27
N ALA A 200 -19.66 11.90 10.54
CA ALA A 200 -19.59 13.16 11.28
C ALA A 200 -19.09 12.95 12.71
N ALA A 201 -19.62 11.94 13.41
CA ALA A 201 -19.17 11.58 14.75
C ALA A 201 -17.68 11.18 14.77
N THR A 202 -17.26 10.31 13.83
CA THR A 202 -15.87 9.89 13.70
C THR A 202 -14.95 11.08 13.42
N ALA A 203 -15.28 11.91 12.42
CA ALA A 203 -14.48 13.09 12.06
C ALA A 203 -14.37 14.10 13.22
N ALA A 204 -15.42 14.26 14.01
CA ALA A 204 -15.40 15.16 15.15
C ALA A 204 -14.53 14.61 16.31
N VAL A 205 -14.57 13.31 16.58
CA VAL A 205 -13.67 12.65 17.55
C VAL A 205 -12.22 12.72 17.08
N GLU A 206 -11.94 12.38 15.82
CA GLU A 206 -10.60 12.45 15.22
C GLU A 206 -10.07 13.88 15.29
N GLY A 207 -10.86 14.89 14.91
CA GLY A 207 -10.45 16.28 14.99
C GLY A 207 -10.02 16.74 16.39
N TRP A 208 -10.67 16.25 17.46
CA TRP A 208 -10.21 16.49 18.82
C TRP A 208 -8.93 15.73 19.15
N ARG A 209 -8.79 14.51 18.69
CA ARG A 209 -7.57 13.71 18.91
C ARG A 209 -6.34 14.33 18.22
N ASP A 210 -6.50 14.88 17.02
CA ASP A 210 -5.43 15.56 16.27
C ASP A 210 -4.91 16.82 16.97
N VAL A 211 -5.71 17.40 17.86
CA VAL A 211 -5.29 18.57 18.67
C VAL A 211 -4.97 18.20 20.13
N GLY A 212 -4.70 16.94 20.41
CA GLY A 212 -4.14 16.49 21.69
C GLY A 212 -5.14 15.91 22.69
N TYR A 213 -6.42 15.83 22.36
CA TYR A 213 -7.45 15.26 23.26
C TYR A 213 -7.62 13.77 23.00
N ALA A 214 -6.63 12.97 23.38
CA ALA A 214 -6.55 11.54 23.06
C ALA A 214 -7.78 10.74 23.46
N LYS A 215 -8.50 11.14 24.50
CA LYS A 215 -9.67 10.44 25.05
C LYS A 215 -11.00 11.05 24.62
N ALA A 216 -11.00 11.86 23.55
CA ALA A 216 -12.24 12.38 22.98
C ALA A 216 -13.16 11.23 22.55
N THR A 217 -14.43 11.34 22.90
CA THR A 217 -15.46 10.34 22.62
C THR A 217 -16.81 10.99 22.35
N VAL A 218 -17.73 10.24 21.78
CA VAL A 218 -19.14 10.63 21.74
C VAL A 218 -19.73 10.36 23.12
N GLU A 219 -20.29 11.40 23.74
CA GLU A 219 -20.93 11.31 25.06
C GLU A 219 -22.40 10.91 24.92
N GLU A 220 -23.13 11.53 23.97
CA GLU A 220 -24.54 11.28 23.77
C GLU A 220 -24.87 11.34 22.28
N THR A 221 -25.79 10.48 21.87
CA THR A 221 -26.37 10.49 20.52
C THR A 221 -27.87 10.42 20.63
N ASP A 222 -28.54 11.52 20.26
CA ASP A 222 -30.01 11.62 20.19
C ASP A 222 -30.40 11.75 18.72
N ILE A 223 -31.05 10.69 18.19
CA ILE A 223 -31.53 10.64 16.82
C ILE A 223 -32.99 10.24 16.83
N THR A 224 -33.84 11.16 16.44
CA THR A 224 -35.29 10.97 16.42
C THR A 224 -35.81 11.12 14.99
N ALA A 225 -36.49 10.10 14.46
CA ALA A 225 -37.16 10.12 13.17
C ALA A 225 -38.67 10.37 13.37
N ASP A 226 -39.19 11.47 12.81
CA ASP A 226 -40.61 11.73 12.76
C ASP A 226 -41.22 11.22 11.45
N HIS A 227 -41.96 10.14 11.57
CA HIS A 227 -42.58 9.45 10.43
C HIS A 227 -43.76 10.25 9.82
N ASN A 228 -44.32 11.22 10.53
CA ASN A 228 -45.40 12.04 9.99
C ASN A 228 -44.91 13.13 9.05
N THR A 229 -43.72 13.65 9.32
CA THR A 229 -43.11 14.73 8.53
C THR A 229 -41.97 14.26 7.65
N ASN A 230 -41.54 12.99 7.78
CA ASN A 230 -40.37 12.42 7.13
C ASN A 230 -39.07 13.23 7.43
N LEU A 231 -38.91 13.62 8.68
CA LEU A 231 -37.78 14.39 9.15
C LEU A 231 -37.01 13.63 10.23
N VAL A 232 -35.69 13.86 10.28
CA VAL A 232 -34.79 13.34 11.32
C VAL A 232 -34.16 14.49 12.07
N ASP A 233 -34.31 14.48 13.36
CA ASP A 233 -33.56 15.32 14.29
C ASP A 233 -32.34 14.53 14.75
N SER A 234 -31.14 15.03 14.47
CA SER A 234 -29.87 14.39 14.86
C SER A 234 -29.04 15.36 15.69
N ARG A 235 -28.76 14.96 16.92
CA ARG A 235 -27.92 15.69 17.86
C ARG A 235 -26.83 14.75 18.41
N ILE A 236 -25.56 15.09 18.19
CA ILE A 236 -24.42 14.33 18.66
C ILE A 236 -23.59 15.22 19.60
N ILE A 237 -23.43 14.79 20.84
CA ILE A 237 -22.67 15.52 21.86
C ILE A 237 -21.33 14.79 22.08
N LEU A 238 -20.27 15.58 22.05
CA LEU A 238 -18.91 15.08 22.25
C LEU A 238 -18.38 15.46 23.62
N ALA A 239 -17.63 14.53 24.22
CA ALA A 239 -16.79 14.77 25.40
C ALA A 239 -15.31 14.76 24.97
N PRO A 240 -14.68 15.93 24.78
CA PRO A 240 -13.27 15.98 24.38
C PRO A 240 -12.32 15.41 25.44
N GLY A 241 -12.68 15.51 26.71
CA GLY A 241 -11.78 15.19 27.82
C GLY A 241 -10.64 16.21 27.97
N PRO A 242 -9.56 15.88 28.70
CA PRO A 242 -8.38 16.74 28.85
C PRO A 242 -7.43 16.65 27.67
N GLU A 243 -6.69 17.73 27.40
CA GLU A 243 -5.50 17.68 26.53
C GLU A 243 -4.42 16.85 27.22
N LEU A 244 -3.82 15.91 26.48
CA LEU A 244 -2.88 14.95 26.99
C LEU A 244 -1.53 15.03 26.25
N ARG A 245 -0.49 14.55 26.93
CA ARG A 245 0.86 14.37 26.38
C ARG A 245 1.21 12.90 26.37
N PHE A 246 2.13 12.50 25.49
CA PHE A 246 2.68 11.15 25.50
C PHE A 246 3.39 10.87 26.85
N GLY A 247 2.95 9.83 27.54
CA GLY A 247 3.55 9.32 28.76
C GLY A 247 4.69 8.34 28.46
N LYS A 248 4.85 7.30 29.26
CA LYS A 248 5.87 6.28 29.09
C LYS A 248 5.46 5.27 28.01
N LEU A 249 6.45 4.80 27.24
CA LEU A 249 6.24 3.69 26.30
C LEU A 249 6.60 2.36 26.97
N GLY A 250 5.60 1.54 27.26
CA GLY A 250 5.75 0.13 27.59
C GLY A 250 6.08 -0.70 26.34
N ILE A 251 7.10 -1.55 26.39
CA ILE A 251 7.48 -2.41 25.25
C ILE A 251 7.40 -3.87 25.67
N ARG A 252 6.67 -4.67 24.87
CA ARG A 252 6.48 -6.11 25.12
C ARG A 252 6.63 -6.92 23.83
N GLY A 253 7.02 -8.19 23.98
CA GLY A 253 7.06 -9.17 22.86
C GLY A 253 8.41 -9.25 22.12
N ASN A 254 9.35 -8.34 22.36
CA ASN A 254 10.71 -8.46 21.83
C ASN A 254 11.45 -9.61 22.55
N LYS A 255 12.04 -10.52 21.80
CA LYS A 255 12.76 -11.71 22.32
C LYS A 255 14.26 -11.66 22.00
N ARG A 256 14.60 -11.24 20.80
CA ARG A 256 15.96 -11.24 20.26
C ARG A 256 16.51 -9.84 20.08
N LEU A 257 15.64 -8.88 19.75
CA LEU A 257 16.02 -7.49 19.56
C LEU A 257 16.25 -6.80 20.91
N ASP A 258 17.34 -6.05 21.01
CA ASP A 258 17.65 -5.25 22.19
C ASP A 258 16.55 -4.20 22.46
N PRO A 259 16.00 -4.10 23.69
CA PRO A 259 14.92 -3.16 24.00
C PRO A 259 15.29 -1.69 23.78
N ARG A 260 16.56 -1.31 24.03
CA ARG A 260 17.04 0.07 23.81
C ARG A 260 17.04 0.42 22.32
N ARG A 261 17.44 -0.56 21.49
CA ARG A 261 17.41 -0.39 20.03
C ARG A 261 15.98 -0.29 19.53
N LEU A 262 15.08 -1.15 20.05
CA LEU A 262 13.66 -1.08 19.70
C LEU A 262 13.07 0.29 20.06
N ARG A 263 13.33 0.80 21.27
CA ARG A 263 12.88 2.14 21.67
C ARG A 263 13.43 3.25 20.74
N LYS A 264 14.70 3.16 20.31
CA LYS A 264 15.26 4.13 19.36
C LYS A 264 14.56 4.05 17.98
N MET A 265 14.19 2.84 17.51
CA MET A 265 13.51 2.63 16.24
C MET A 265 12.09 3.17 16.22
N THR A 266 11.43 3.26 17.37
CA THR A 266 10.09 3.83 17.46
C THR A 266 10.07 5.33 17.14
N GLY A 267 11.11 6.07 17.53
CA GLY A 267 11.08 7.53 17.49
C GLY A 267 10.02 8.13 18.40
N TYR A 268 9.63 7.41 19.46
CA TYR A 268 8.52 7.78 20.35
C TYR A 268 8.72 9.17 21.00
N PRO A 269 7.76 10.10 20.85
CA PRO A 269 7.87 11.50 21.26
C PRO A 269 7.42 11.71 22.72
N GLU A 270 8.04 11.02 23.69
CA GLU A 270 7.69 11.11 25.12
C GLU A 270 7.66 12.56 25.61
N GLY A 271 6.58 12.94 26.31
CA GLY A 271 6.37 14.30 26.84
C GLY A 271 5.85 15.33 25.84
N GLN A 272 5.80 15.03 24.55
CA GLN A 272 5.18 15.90 23.56
C GLN A 272 3.65 15.79 23.62
N ARG A 273 2.93 16.79 23.06
CA ARG A 273 1.47 16.74 22.94
C ARG A 273 1.09 15.47 22.19
N PHE A 274 0.01 14.82 22.63
CA PHE A 274 -0.54 13.66 21.93
C PHE A 274 -0.93 14.02 20.51
N ASP A 275 -0.53 13.15 19.58
CA ASP A 275 -0.86 13.21 18.16
C ASP A 275 -1.00 11.78 17.62
N PRO A 276 -2.15 11.39 17.06
CA PRO A 276 -2.34 10.05 16.51
C PRO A 276 -1.43 9.76 15.30
N GLU A 277 -1.00 10.77 14.56
CA GLU A 277 -0.08 10.62 13.42
C GLU A 277 1.29 10.08 13.87
N GLU A 278 1.80 10.55 15.01
CA GLU A 278 3.06 10.03 15.57
C GLU A 278 3.00 8.52 15.91
N MET A 279 1.81 8.03 16.29
CA MET A 279 1.60 6.59 16.53
C MET A 279 1.64 5.80 15.22
N ASP A 280 1.05 6.34 14.17
CA ASP A 280 1.09 5.71 12.83
C ASP A 280 2.51 5.73 12.26
N ASP A 281 3.23 6.82 12.41
CA ASP A 281 4.62 6.94 11.99
C ASP A 281 5.52 5.96 12.74
N MET A 282 5.32 5.79 14.05
CA MET A 282 6.00 4.75 14.81
C MET A 282 5.73 3.35 14.24
N ARG A 283 4.47 3.02 13.88
CA ARG A 283 4.13 1.74 13.24
C ARG A 283 4.81 1.59 11.87
N LYS A 284 4.81 2.65 11.05
CA LYS A 284 5.46 2.69 9.73
C LYS A 284 6.99 2.50 9.85
N ARG A 285 7.65 3.22 10.77
CA ARG A 285 9.08 3.07 11.07
C ARG A 285 9.43 1.62 11.39
N LEU A 286 8.69 1.00 12.32
CA LEU A 286 8.92 -0.39 12.71
C LEU A 286 8.64 -1.38 11.57
N ARG A 287 7.58 -1.19 10.78
CA ARG A 287 7.27 -2.04 9.62
C ARG A 287 8.37 -2.02 8.56
N ARG A 288 8.93 -0.83 8.27
CA ARG A 288 10.03 -0.65 7.30
C ARG A 288 11.27 -1.47 7.65
N THR A 289 11.52 -1.74 8.93
CA THR A 289 12.67 -2.57 9.34
C THR A 289 12.56 -4.02 8.87
N GLY A 290 11.34 -4.53 8.65
CA GLY A 290 11.05 -5.92 8.28
C GLY A 290 11.40 -6.95 9.36
N ILE A 291 11.60 -6.51 10.62
CA ILE A 291 11.94 -7.37 11.76
C ILE A 291 10.71 -7.99 12.40
N PHE A 292 9.54 -7.34 12.25
CA PHE A 292 8.31 -7.70 12.94
C PHE A 292 7.24 -8.23 11.99
N SER A 293 6.53 -9.28 12.40
CA SER A 293 5.35 -9.82 11.72
C SER A 293 4.06 -9.15 12.19
N ALA A 294 4.03 -8.67 13.44
CA ALA A 294 2.91 -7.90 13.97
C ALA A 294 3.41 -6.78 14.87
N ILE A 295 2.72 -5.64 14.82
CA ILE A 295 2.99 -4.44 15.61
C ILE A 295 1.64 -3.88 16.05
N THR A 296 1.41 -3.84 17.35
CA THR A 296 0.21 -3.26 17.96
C THR A 296 0.64 -2.14 18.91
N VAL A 297 0.07 -0.97 18.71
CA VAL A 297 0.24 0.18 19.60
C VAL A 297 -1.12 0.48 20.21
N SER A 298 -1.20 0.51 21.52
CA SER A 298 -2.42 0.81 22.26
C SER A 298 -2.16 1.89 23.31
N GLU A 299 -3.18 2.66 23.57
CA GLU A 299 -3.21 3.69 24.60
C GLU A 299 -3.63 3.06 25.95
N ALA A 300 -3.09 3.56 27.05
CA ALA A 300 -3.62 3.24 28.38
C ALA A 300 -5.11 3.65 28.48
N GLU A 301 -5.90 2.89 29.22
CA GLU A 301 -7.33 3.19 29.39
C GLU A 301 -7.57 4.55 30.05
N GLN A 302 -6.76 4.88 31.05
CA GLN A 302 -6.88 6.12 31.79
C GLN A 302 -5.59 6.95 31.70
N PRO A 303 -5.71 8.29 31.61
CA PRO A 303 -4.56 9.19 31.68
C PRO A 303 -3.93 9.16 33.09
N ASN A 304 -2.66 9.49 33.15
CA ASN A 304 -1.97 9.70 34.41
C ASN A 304 -2.41 11.05 35.06
N PRO A 305 -2.28 11.18 36.39
CA PRO A 305 -2.65 12.43 37.09
C PRO A 305 -1.86 13.66 36.64
N ASP A 306 -0.70 13.47 36.02
CA ASP A 306 0.17 14.53 35.48
C ASP A 306 -0.21 15.01 34.06
N GLY A 307 -1.33 14.51 33.53
CA GLY A 307 -1.79 14.85 32.18
C GLY A 307 -1.03 14.11 31.05
N THR A 308 -0.32 13.05 31.38
CA THR A 308 0.29 12.17 30.38
C THR A 308 -0.54 10.92 30.12
N LEU A 309 -0.39 10.31 28.94
CA LEU A 309 -1.02 9.07 28.54
C LEU A 309 0.04 8.04 28.16
N ASP A 310 0.14 6.98 28.93
CA ASP A 310 1.07 5.91 28.65
C ASP A 310 0.64 5.10 27.42
N MET A 311 1.62 4.60 26.70
CA MET A 311 1.44 3.81 25.49
C MET A 311 2.05 2.43 25.65
N ASP A 312 1.38 1.41 25.12
CA ASP A 312 1.87 0.06 25.08
C ASP A 312 2.19 -0.38 23.65
N LEU A 313 3.43 -0.77 23.41
CA LEU A 313 3.90 -1.36 22.17
C LEU A 313 4.04 -2.88 22.33
N LEU A 314 3.21 -3.64 21.65
CA LEU A 314 3.34 -5.08 21.53
C LEU A 314 3.87 -5.45 20.15
N VAL A 315 4.99 -6.17 20.10
CA VAL A 315 5.60 -6.61 18.85
C VAL A 315 5.71 -8.13 18.79
N VAL A 316 5.60 -8.68 17.60
CA VAL A 316 5.91 -10.08 17.32
C VAL A 316 7.05 -10.11 16.31
N GLU A 317 8.20 -10.64 16.72
CA GLU A 317 9.35 -10.73 15.83
C GLU A 317 9.12 -11.77 14.74
N GLU A 318 9.44 -11.41 13.50
CA GLU A 318 9.45 -12.29 12.34
C GLU A 318 10.54 -13.36 12.45
N LYS A 319 10.46 -14.43 11.65
CA LYS A 319 11.52 -15.44 11.56
C LYS A 319 12.85 -14.77 11.22
N LEU A 320 13.88 -15.13 12.01
CA LEU A 320 15.21 -14.50 11.89
C LEU A 320 15.79 -14.61 10.50
N ARG A 321 15.61 -15.75 9.85
CA ARG A 321 16.17 -16.05 8.54
C ARG A 321 15.08 -16.32 7.53
N ARG A 322 15.30 -15.84 6.29
CA ARG A 322 14.46 -16.14 5.14
C ARG A 322 15.35 -16.50 3.98
N LEU A 323 15.04 -17.58 3.32
CA LEU A 323 15.63 -18.02 2.05
C LEU A 323 14.53 -18.04 1.00
N GLY A 324 14.84 -17.59 -0.19
CA GLY A 324 13.95 -17.70 -1.34
C GLY A 324 14.74 -17.83 -2.61
N GLY A 325 14.10 -18.33 -3.65
CA GLY A 325 14.70 -18.47 -4.98
C GLY A 325 13.63 -18.59 -6.04
N GLY A 326 14.01 -18.34 -7.27
CA GLY A 326 13.17 -18.44 -8.44
C GLY A 326 13.97 -18.91 -9.65
N PHE A 327 13.27 -19.39 -10.66
CA PHE A 327 13.81 -19.65 -11.97
C PHE A 327 12.87 -19.10 -13.04
N GLU A 328 13.45 -18.67 -14.14
CA GLU A 328 12.76 -18.20 -15.33
C GLU A 328 13.40 -18.82 -16.55
N TYR A 329 12.61 -19.17 -17.54
CA TYR A 329 13.11 -19.69 -18.81
C TYR A 329 12.49 -18.88 -19.97
N SER A 330 13.36 -18.36 -20.83
CA SER A 330 13.01 -17.67 -22.06
C SER A 330 13.64 -18.39 -23.26
N ASN A 331 12.96 -18.36 -24.38
CA ASN A 331 13.52 -18.93 -25.62
C ASN A 331 14.67 -18.10 -26.19
N THR A 332 14.77 -16.82 -25.83
CA THR A 332 15.81 -15.89 -26.24
C THR A 332 16.98 -15.87 -25.26
N ASP A 333 16.68 -15.79 -23.96
CA ASP A 333 17.67 -15.52 -22.92
C ASP A 333 18.06 -16.78 -22.13
N GLY A 334 17.48 -17.95 -22.49
CA GLY A 334 17.77 -19.21 -21.81
C GLY A 334 17.21 -19.31 -20.40
N LEU A 335 17.92 -20.00 -19.50
CA LEU A 335 17.52 -20.20 -18.11
C LEU A 335 18.17 -19.14 -17.21
N SER A 336 17.34 -18.54 -16.36
CA SER A 336 17.77 -17.62 -15.29
C SER A 336 17.42 -18.21 -13.92
N LEU A 337 18.37 -18.15 -12.99
CA LEU A 337 18.23 -18.59 -11.61
C LEU A 337 18.48 -17.41 -10.67
N THR A 338 17.59 -17.21 -9.71
CA THR A 338 17.74 -16.18 -8.68
C THR A 338 17.61 -16.78 -7.29
N GLY A 339 18.33 -16.23 -6.33
CA GLY A 339 18.22 -16.65 -4.93
C GLY A 339 18.55 -15.50 -3.99
N TYR A 340 17.95 -15.54 -2.80
CA TYR A 340 18.30 -14.60 -1.76
C TYR A 340 18.29 -15.24 -0.37
N TRP A 341 19.10 -14.68 0.51
CA TRP A 341 19.11 -15.00 1.93
C TRP A 341 19.07 -13.73 2.76
N ILE A 342 18.22 -13.73 3.80
CA ILE A 342 18.05 -12.59 4.71
C ILE A 342 18.24 -13.07 6.14
N ASN A 343 19.00 -12.28 6.93
CA ASN A 343 19.02 -12.33 8.39
C ASN A 343 18.54 -10.99 8.94
N ARG A 344 17.46 -10.99 9.74
CA ARG A 344 16.76 -9.77 10.16
C ARG A 344 17.27 -9.13 11.44
N ASN A 345 18.21 -9.74 12.14
CA ASN A 345 18.71 -9.22 13.42
C ASN A 345 20.09 -9.83 13.71
N LEU A 346 21.08 -9.47 12.89
CA LEU A 346 22.39 -10.14 12.85
C LEU A 346 23.16 -9.96 14.17
N PHE A 347 23.17 -8.74 14.74
CA PHE A 347 23.91 -8.39 15.96
C PHE A 347 23.00 -7.97 17.12
N ARG A 348 21.71 -8.36 17.10
CA ARG A 348 20.68 -8.03 18.10
C ARG A 348 20.28 -6.54 18.15
N GLY A 349 20.84 -5.71 17.29
CA GLY A 349 20.50 -4.29 17.17
C GLY A 349 19.50 -3.99 16.04
N GLY A 350 18.94 -5.03 15.41
CA GLY A 350 18.03 -4.92 14.30
C GLY A 350 18.73 -4.78 12.95
N GLU A 351 20.01 -5.12 12.88
CA GLU A 351 20.77 -5.13 11.63
C GLU A 351 20.24 -6.22 10.70
N ARG A 352 19.90 -5.84 9.46
CA ARG A 352 19.37 -6.73 8.44
C ARG A 352 20.44 -6.97 7.38
N LEU A 353 20.96 -8.20 7.33
CA LEU A 353 21.82 -8.64 6.24
C LEU A 353 20.97 -9.32 5.17
N ARG A 354 21.12 -8.86 3.93
CA ARG A 354 20.55 -9.49 2.74
C ARG A 354 21.68 -9.84 1.78
N ILE A 355 21.63 -11.05 1.24
CA ILE A 355 22.52 -11.54 0.18
C ILE A 355 21.63 -11.97 -0.97
N ASP A 356 21.91 -11.46 -2.16
CA ASP A 356 21.22 -11.79 -3.41
C ASP A 356 22.22 -12.40 -4.38
N ALA A 357 21.81 -13.42 -5.10
CA ALA A 357 22.58 -14.04 -6.17
C ALA A 357 21.69 -14.30 -7.39
N SER A 358 22.19 -14.02 -8.57
CA SER A 358 21.53 -14.35 -9.83
C SER A 358 22.53 -14.87 -10.85
N VAL A 359 22.09 -15.82 -11.67
CA VAL A 359 22.78 -16.30 -12.87
C VAL A 359 21.75 -16.32 -13.99
N ALA A 360 22.04 -15.65 -15.09
CA ALA A 360 21.15 -15.56 -16.25
C ALA A 360 21.85 -16.01 -17.54
N ASN A 361 21.12 -16.11 -18.63
CA ASN A 361 21.57 -16.50 -19.96
C ASN A 361 22.21 -17.92 -20.01
N ILE A 362 21.77 -18.82 -19.13
CA ILE A 362 22.29 -20.19 -19.09
C ILE A 362 21.79 -20.94 -20.32
N GLY A 363 22.75 -21.32 -21.21
CA GLY A 363 22.47 -22.05 -22.43
C GLY A 363 22.06 -21.22 -23.64
N ALA A 364 22.01 -19.89 -23.55
CA ALA A 364 21.65 -19.00 -24.66
C ALA A 364 22.81 -18.11 -25.15
N GLY A 365 23.95 -18.07 -24.44
CA GLY A 365 25.10 -17.24 -24.78
C GLY A 365 26.08 -17.15 -23.62
N ASP A 366 26.71 -15.98 -23.48
CA ASP A 366 27.56 -15.68 -22.32
C ASP A 366 26.74 -15.54 -21.05
N MET A 367 27.08 -16.30 -20.03
CA MET A 367 26.39 -16.28 -18.75
C MET A 367 26.64 -14.97 -17.98
N ASP A 368 25.56 -14.37 -17.50
CA ASP A 368 25.60 -13.28 -16.58
C ASP A 368 25.49 -13.78 -15.14
N TYR A 369 26.19 -13.13 -14.23
CA TYR A 369 26.07 -13.42 -12.81
C TYR A 369 26.20 -12.15 -11.96
N ILE A 370 25.42 -12.09 -10.89
CA ILE A 370 25.45 -11.01 -9.91
C ILE A 370 25.43 -11.64 -8.52
N LEU A 371 26.32 -11.17 -7.66
CA LEU A 371 26.29 -11.47 -6.23
C LEU A 371 26.36 -10.14 -5.47
N GLY A 372 25.33 -9.85 -4.67
CA GLY A 372 25.25 -8.66 -3.85
C GLY A 372 25.03 -8.98 -2.38
N ALA A 373 25.55 -8.15 -1.50
CA ALA A 373 25.30 -8.21 -0.06
C ALA A 373 25.05 -6.80 0.47
N ARG A 374 24.01 -6.65 1.30
CA ARG A 374 23.67 -5.37 1.96
C ARG A 374 23.35 -5.60 3.43
N LEU A 375 23.99 -4.81 4.27
CA LEU A 375 23.79 -4.78 5.72
C LEU A 375 23.15 -3.44 6.09
N ASP A 376 21.87 -3.42 6.43
CA ASP A 376 21.15 -2.24 6.91
C ASP A 376 21.17 -2.17 8.43
N ARG A 377 21.33 -0.98 8.97
CA ARG A 377 21.20 -0.68 10.39
C ARG A 377 20.18 0.46 10.61
N PRO A 378 18.92 0.14 10.91
CA PRO A 378 17.87 1.14 11.09
C PRO A 378 18.13 2.02 12.33
N ALA A 379 17.52 3.19 12.35
CA ALA A 379 17.62 4.16 13.45
C ALA A 379 19.07 4.47 13.87
N THR A 380 19.93 4.80 12.91
CA THR A 380 21.35 5.05 13.19
C THR A 380 21.58 6.45 13.75
N LEU A 381 21.17 7.51 13.09
CA LEU A 381 21.24 8.90 13.55
C LEU A 381 19.96 9.26 14.33
N ASN A 382 18.83 9.13 13.70
CA ASN A 382 17.49 9.28 14.26
C ASN A 382 16.63 8.06 13.90
N ALA A 383 15.34 8.06 14.24
CA ALA A 383 14.42 6.94 13.98
C ALA A 383 14.20 6.69 12.47
N ASP A 384 14.29 7.74 11.66
CA ASP A 384 14.00 7.73 10.23
C ASP A 384 15.22 7.50 9.35
N THR A 385 16.44 7.39 9.94
CA THR A 385 17.69 7.20 9.21
C THR A 385 18.21 5.77 9.36
N THR A 386 18.41 5.10 8.23
CA THR A 386 19.06 3.78 8.15
C THR A 386 20.45 3.95 7.54
N ALA A 387 21.48 3.54 8.26
CA ALA A 387 22.81 3.38 7.67
C ALA A 387 22.92 2.02 7.01
N TYR A 388 23.69 1.94 5.93
CA TYR A 388 23.95 0.67 5.28
C TYR A 388 25.39 0.56 4.75
N VAL A 389 25.80 -0.68 4.58
CA VAL A 389 26.98 -1.05 3.83
C VAL A 389 26.56 -2.07 2.80
N ASP A 390 26.97 -1.91 1.58
CA ASP A 390 26.74 -2.86 0.52
C ASP A 390 28.02 -3.21 -0.22
N ALA A 391 28.02 -4.38 -0.86
CA ALA A 391 29.08 -4.84 -1.72
C ALA A 391 28.46 -5.69 -2.83
N GLY A 392 29.00 -5.56 -4.03
CA GLY A 392 28.54 -6.28 -5.21
C GLY A 392 29.68 -6.70 -6.13
N ILE A 393 29.50 -7.82 -6.78
CA ILE A 393 30.30 -8.27 -7.92
C ILE A 393 29.39 -8.82 -9.00
N GLY A 394 29.77 -8.62 -10.25
CA GLY A 394 28.98 -9.16 -11.36
C GLY A 394 29.69 -9.15 -12.70
N LYS A 395 29.10 -9.93 -13.62
CA LYS A 395 29.31 -9.87 -15.06
C LYS A 395 27.96 -9.65 -15.71
N LEU A 396 27.88 -8.69 -16.62
CA LEU A 396 26.72 -8.40 -17.46
C LEU A 396 27.18 -8.39 -18.91
N THR A 397 26.42 -9.01 -19.77
CA THR A 397 26.64 -9.03 -21.21
C THR A 397 25.48 -8.27 -21.85
N GLU A 398 25.79 -7.11 -22.39
CA GLU A 398 24.84 -6.27 -23.14
C GLU A 398 25.17 -6.35 -24.63
N ASP A 399 24.25 -5.90 -25.48
CA ASP A 399 24.44 -5.99 -26.93
C ASP A 399 25.71 -5.24 -27.43
N ASP A 400 26.06 -4.12 -26.79
CA ASP A 400 27.15 -3.25 -27.18
C ASP A 400 28.43 -3.42 -26.35
N TYR A 401 28.34 -4.05 -25.17
CA TYR A 401 29.52 -4.24 -24.30
C TYR A 401 29.34 -5.35 -23.26
N ASP A 402 30.47 -5.95 -22.87
CA ASP A 402 30.58 -6.78 -21.69
C ASP A 402 31.07 -5.96 -20.50
N LEU A 403 30.42 -6.08 -19.34
CA LEU A 403 30.80 -5.39 -18.11
C LEU A 403 31.08 -6.38 -16.99
N LYS A 404 32.30 -6.31 -16.41
CA LYS A 404 32.60 -6.94 -15.11
C LYS A 404 32.82 -5.87 -14.09
N TYR A 405 32.18 -6.00 -12.92
CA TYR A 405 32.29 -4.99 -11.88
C TYR A 405 32.47 -5.57 -10.49
N ALA A 406 33.07 -4.76 -9.63
CA ALA A 406 33.11 -4.95 -8.20
C ALA A 406 32.88 -3.58 -7.52
N GLU A 407 32.04 -3.55 -6.54
CA GLU A 407 31.68 -2.33 -5.85
C GLU A 407 31.53 -2.55 -4.35
N VAL A 408 31.78 -1.51 -3.59
CA VAL A 408 31.51 -1.44 -2.15
C VAL A 408 31.07 -0.04 -1.81
N GLY A 409 30.00 0.05 -1.02
CA GLY A 409 29.38 1.30 -0.63
C GLY A 409 29.11 1.40 0.86
N PHE A 410 29.01 2.62 1.34
CA PHE A 410 28.50 2.97 2.66
C PHE A 410 27.56 4.17 2.52
N GLY A 411 26.33 4.02 2.98
CA GLY A 411 25.32 5.04 2.76
C GLY A 411 24.35 5.24 3.92
N LEU A 412 23.52 6.25 3.75
CA LEU A 412 22.44 6.63 4.64
C LEU A 412 21.17 6.81 3.81
N THR A 413 20.12 6.12 4.22
CA THR A 413 18.76 6.32 3.70
C THR A 413 17.94 7.05 4.75
N TYR A 414 17.31 8.17 4.39
CA TYR A 414 16.45 8.98 5.25
C TYR A 414 15.01 8.98 4.73
N ILE A 415 14.07 8.53 5.56
CA ILE A 415 12.64 8.40 5.21
C ILE A 415 11.81 9.02 6.34
N PRO A 416 11.65 10.35 6.37
CA PRO A 416 10.87 11.04 7.42
C PRO A 416 9.38 10.83 7.29
N SER A 417 8.87 10.62 6.07
CA SER A 417 7.45 10.40 5.78
C SER A 417 7.29 9.40 4.62
N ASP A 418 6.05 9.03 4.30
CA ASP A 418 5.74 8.13 3.17
C ASP A 418 5.89 8.84 1.81
N GLU A 419 5.93 10.16 1.81
CA GLU A 419 6.07 10.99 0.62
C GLU A 419 7.53 11.29 0.27
N PHE A 420 8.43 11.30 1.24
CA PHE A 420 9.82 11.71 1.02
C PHE A 420 10.82 10.63 1.37
N THR A 421 11.74 10.38 0.44
CA THR A 421 12.91 9.51 0.67
C THR A 421 14.15 10.19 0.11
N ALA A 422 15.23 10.21 0.88
CA ALA A 422 16.54 10.65 0.42
C ALA A 422 17.59 9.58 0.72
N ASP A 423 18.58 9.48 -0.14
CA ASP A 423 19.69 8.53 -0.02
C ASP A 423 21.00 9.22 -0.38
N VAL A 424 22.06 8.89 0.34
CA VAL A 424 23.43 9.31 0.03
C VAL A 424 24.37 8.17 0.33
N GLU A 425 25.29 7.91 -0.61
CA GLU A 425 26.24 6.82 -0.53
C GLU A 425 27.64 7.29 -0.91
N LEU A 426 28.65 6.81 -0.24
CA LEU A 426 30.03 6.86 -0.69
C LEU A 426 30.39 5.48 -1.25
N GLN A 427 30.66 5.40 -2.56
CA GLN A 427 30.84 4.14 -3.26
C GLN A 427 32.20 4.10 -3.97
N TYR A 428 32.94 3.02 -3.78
CA TYR A 428 34.08 2.67 -4.63
C TYR A 428 33.66 1.63 -5.65
N ARG A 429 34.02 1.87 -6.93
CA ARG A 429 33.69 0.96 -8.04
C ARG A 429 34.92 0.67 -8.87
N ALA A 430 35.09 -0.59 -9.21
CA ALA A 430 36.08 -1.07 -10.18
C ALA A 430 35.33 -1.83 -11.28
N LEU A 431 35.43 -1.36 -12.52
CA LEU A 431 34.72 -1.93 -13.66
C LEU A 431 35.73 -2.25 -14.79
N ARG A 432 35.41 -3.29 -15.54
CA ARG A 432 36.09 -3.63 -16.79
C ARG A 432 35.02 -3.79 -17.87
N ALA A 433 35.01 -2.84 -18.79
CA ALA A 433 34.15 -2.87 -19.96
C ALA A 433 34.94 -3.37 -21.16
N SER A 434 34.33 -4.21 -22.00
CA SER A 434 34.85 -4.67 -23.27
C SER A 434 33.81 -4.40 -24.33
N ASP A 435 34.14 -3.58 -25.31
CA ASP A 435 33.31 -3.20 -26.45
C ASP A 435 34.11 -3.28 -27.75
N GLU A 436 33.52 -2.84 -28.87
CA GLU A 436 34.18 -2.83 -30.18
C GLU A 436 35.49 -2.00 -30.21
N SER A 437 35.61 -1.00 -29.34
CA SER A 437 36.83 -0.16 -29.24
C SER A 437 37.94 -0.79 -28.41
N GLY A 438 37.68 -1.90 -27.73
CA GLY A 438 38.65 -2.65 -26.93
C GLY A 438 38.23 -2.86 -25.48
N VAL A 439 39.21 -2.98 -24.58
CA VAL A 439 39.00 -3.21 -23.15
C VAL A 439 39.42 -1.97 -22.37
N THR A 440 38.47 -1.40 -21.60
CA THR A 440 38.70 -0.24 -20.75
C THR A 440 38.47 -0.64 -19.28
N ASN A 441 39.39 -0.23 -18.39
CA ASN A 441 39.23 -0.43 -16.96
C ASN A 441 38.89 0.91 -16.31
N PHE A 442 37.81 0.93 -15.54
CA PHE A 442 37.39 2.11 -14.78
C PHE A 442 37.59 1.85 -13.30
N ARG A 443 38.11 2.85 -12.59
CA ARG A 443 38.14 2.87 -11.13
C ARG A 443 37.71 4.26 -10.67
N LEU A 444 36.68 4.30 -9.84
CA LEU A 444 36.12 5.57 -9.40
C LEU A 444 35.65 5.52 -7.95
N LEU A 445 35.71 6.68 -7.32
CA LEU A 445 35.02 6.98 -6.08
C LEU A 445 33.83 7.84 -6.45
N ALA A 446 32.62 7.38 -6.12
CA ALA A 446 31.39 8.06 -6.43
C ALA A 446 30.66 8.47 -5.14
N LEU A 447 29.83 9.51 -5.24
CA LEU A 447 28.91 9.94 -4.18
C LEU A 447 27.49 10.00 -4.75
N PRO A 448 26.84 8.84 -5.00
CA PRO A 448 25.44 8.81 -5.41
C PRO A 448 24.56 9.48 -4.34
N MET A 449 23.74 10.42 -4.77
CA MET A 449 22.72 11.09 -3.96
C MET A 449 21.40 11.03 -4.69
N SER A 450 20.33 10.69 -4.00
CA SER A 450 18.99 10.72 -4.58
C SER A 450 17.97 11.30 -3.61
N ALA A 451 16.94 11.93 -4.17
CA ALA A 451 15.77 12.37 -3.41
C ALA A 451 14.51 12.06 -4.23
N THR A 452 13.52 11.51 -3.58
CA THR A 452 12.22 11.19 -4.17
C THR A 452 11.12 11.86 -3.37
N LEU A 453 10.21 12.56 -4.04
CA LEU A 453 9.00 13.14 -3.49
C LEU A 453 7.78 12.53 -4.20
N ASP A 454 6.95 11.81 -3.46
CA ASP A 454 5.77 11.10 -3.97
C ASP A 454 4.49 11.68 -3.36
N MET A 455 3.89 12.61 -4.07
CA MET A 455 2.65 13.29 -3.70
C MET A 455 1.44 12.76 -4.49
N ARG A 456 1.51 11.53 -4.96
CA ARG A 456 0.37 10.87 -5.63
C ARG A 456 -0.68 10.49 -4.59
N GLN A 457 -1.93 10.81 -4.90
CA GLN A 457 -3.04 10.54 -3.98
C GLN A 457 -3.53 9.08 -4.10
N VAL A 458 -3.90 8.54 -2.95
CA VAL A 458 -4.66 7.33 -2.64
C VAL A 458 -4.03 6.01 -3.06
N GLU A 459 -3.98 5.64 -4.32
CA GLU A 459 -3.37 4.39 -4.77
C GLU A 459 -2.21 4.66 -5.72
N LYS A 460 -1.00 4.38 -5.26
CA LYS A 460 0.23 4.62 -6.05
C LYS A 460 0.27 3.82 -7.35
N THR A 461 -0.51 2.73 -7.45
CA THR A 461 -0.64 1.89 -8.65
C THR A 461 -1.69 2.41 -9.64
N ASP A 462 -2.74 3.09 -9.16
CA ASP A 462 -3.79 3.73 -9.99
C ASP A 462 -3.95 5.20 -9.59
N ALA A 463 -2.86 5.97 -9.77
CA ALA A 463 -2.83 7.36 -9.37
C ALA A 463 -3.83 8.20 -10.17
N LYS A 464 -4.82 8.80 -9.49
CA LYS A 464 -5.83 9.69 -10.07
C LYS A 464 -5.35 11.14 -10.12
N SER A 465 -4.54 11.56 -9.17
CA SER A 465 -4.00 12.93 -9.09
C SER A 465 -2.69 12.97 -8.33
N GLY A 466 -1.99 14.09 -8.46
CA GLY A 466 -0.72 14.33 -7.78
C GLY A 466 0.49 14.17 -8.70
N TYR A 467 1.65 14.14 -8.08
CA TYR A 467 2.91 14.05 -8.80
C TYR A 467 3.94 13.21 -8.06
N TRP A 468 4.90 12.70 -8.80
CA TRP A 468 6.07 12.01 -8.30
C TRP A 468 7.31 12.63 -8.95
N LEU A 469 8.28 13.01 -8.13
CA LEU A 469 9.53 13.64 -8.55
C LEU A 469 10.70 12.86 -7.99
N GLN A 470 11.72 12.63 -8.82
CA GLN A 470 12.99 12.05 -8.39
C GLN A 470 14.14 12.83 -9.00
N GLY A 471 15.09 13.20 -8.16
CA GLY A 471 16.38 13.74 -8.57
C GLY A 471 17.49 12.79 -8.13
N MET A 472 18.46 12.57 -9.01
CA MET A 472 19.68 11.81 -8.73
C MET A 472 20.88 12.64 -9.18
N LEU A 473 21.89 12.73 -8.32
CA LEU A 473 23.16 13.39 -8.60
C LEU A 473 24.28 12.47 -8.12
N THR A 474 25.15 12.06 -9.04
CA THR A 474 26.28 11.18 -8.75
C THR A 474 27.57 11.85 -9.19
N PRO A 475 28.19 12.72 -8.34
CA PRO A 475 29.56 13.14 -8.57
C PRO A 475 30.49 11.94 -8.48
N PHE A 476 31.49 11.87 -9.35
CA PHE A 476 32.48 10.81 -9.34
C PHE A 476 33.88 11.33 -9.65
N LEU A 477 34.85 10.71 -9.01
CA LEU A 477 36.27 10.99 -9.16
C LEU A 477 36.93 9.76 -9.78
N GLY A 478 37.48 9.91 -10.98
CA GLY A 478 38.31 8.90 -11.62
C GLY A 478 39.63 8.72 -10.88
N LEU A 479 40.00 7.47 -10.61
CA LEU A 479 41.21 7.11 -9.88
C LEU A 479 42.32 6.56 -10.78
N GLN A 480 42.08 6.51 -12.09
CA GLN A 480 43.00 6.05 -13.12
C GLN A 480 42.91 6.95 -14.36
N ASN A 481 43.96 6.93 -15.19
CA ASN A 481 44.02 7.78 -16.40
C ASN A 481 42.90 7.51 -17.42
N GLU A 482 42.36 6.29 -17.45
CA GLU A 482 41.25 5.89 -18.33
C GLU A 482 39.87 6.27 -17.79
N THR A 483 39.78 6.80 -16.57
CA THR A 483 38.53 7.16 -15.91
C THR A 483 38.49 8.65 -15.68
N GLY A 484 37.61 9.36 -16.36
CA GLY A 484 37.41 10.78 -16.13
C GLY A 484 36.69 11.07 -14.81
N SER A 485 36.71 12.33 -14.42
CA SER A 485 35.99 12.81 -13.24
C SER A 485 34.84 13.74 -13.66
N GLY A 486 33.70 13.63 -13.00
CA GLY A 486 32.53 14.41 -13.38
C GLY A 486 31.32 14.16 -12.50
N ALA A 487 30.15 14.32 -13.09
CA ALA A 487 28.89 14.05 -12.41
C ALA A 487 27.83 13.54 -13.38
N GLN A 488 27.12 12.50 -12.98
CA GLN A 488 25.87 12.10 -13.62
C GLN A 488 24.69 12.78 -12.93
N VAL A 489 23.77 13.35 -13.70
CA VAL A 489 22.55 13.98 -13.21
C VAL A 489 21.36 13.33 -13.90
N VAL A 490 20.38 12.90 -13.13
CA VAL A 490 19.11 12.39 -13.64
C VAL A 490 17.96 13.05 -12.89
N ALA A 491 16.94 13.50 -13.61
CA ALA A 491 15.70 14.00 -13.05
C ALA A 491 14.52 13.31 -13.73
N GLU A 492 13.57 12.83 -12.96
CA GLU A 492 12.34 12.23 -13.48
C GLU A 492 11.14 12.85 -12.78
N SER A 493 10.10 13.15 -13.57
CA SER A 493 8.80 13.61 -13.05
C SER A 493 7.67 12.79 -13.66
N ARG A 494 6.64 12.53 -12.84
CA ARG A 494 5.37 11.93 -13.25
C ARG A 494 4.25 12.76 -12.66
N ILE A 495 3.26 13.12 -13.49
CA ILE A 495 2.15 13.97 -13.09
C ILE A 495 0.86 13.29 -13.52
N TYR A 496 -0.14 13.32 -12.65
CA TYR A 496 -1.46 12.74 -12.88
C TYR A 496 -2.55 13.75 -12.57
N LYS A 497 -3.56 13.81 -13.43
CA LYS A 497 -4.73 14.64 -13.22
C LYS A 497 -5.97 13.95 -13.79
N SER A 498 -6.92 13.65 -12.92
CA SER A 498 -8.23 13.12 -13.32
C SER A 498 -9.27 14.20 -13.44
N PHE A 499 -10.24 14.00 -14.33
CA PHE A 499 -11.39 14.86 -14.55
C PHE A 499 -12.61 14.06 -15.02
N GLY A 500 -13.77 14.74 -14.94
CA GLY A 500 -15.06 14.17 -15.26
C GLY A 500 -15.75 13.62 -14.02
N LYS A 501 -16.99 13.16 -14.20
CA LYS A 501 -17.74 12.51 -13.13
C LYS A 501 -17.05 11.18 -12.81
N ASP A 502 -16.79 10.92 -11.53
CA ASP A 502 -16.17 9.71 -11.01
C ASP A 502 -14.73 9.46 -11.54
N ASP A 503 -13.97 10.55 -11.78
CA ASP A 503 -12.59 10.50 -12.28
C ASP A 503 -12.42 9.67 -13.56
N ARG A 504 -13.39 9.77 -14.46
CA ARG A 504 -13.51 8.92 -15.67
C ARG A 504 -12.34 9.06 -16.63
N PHE A 505 -11.67 10.21 -16.65
CA PHE A 505 -10.53 10.49 -17.53
C PHE A 505 -9.33 10.87 -16.69
N THR A 506 -8.20 10.18 -16.87
CA THR A 506 -6.94 10.52 -16.23
C THR A 506 -5.91 10.91 -17.29
N LEU A 507 -5.37 12.12 -17.21
CA LEU A 507 -4.19 12.54 -17.96
C LEU A 507 -2.96 12.21 -17.14
N ALA A 508 -2.03 11.47 -17.74
CA ALA A 508 -0.73 11.14 -17.15
C ALA A 508 0.39 11.68 -18.03
N GLY A 509 1.38 12.32 -17.42
CA GLY A 509 2.59 12.80 -18.08
C GLY A 509 3.84 12.28 -17.38
N ARG A 510 4.88 11.93 -18.16
CA ARG A 510 6.21 11.56 -17.65
C ARG A 510 7.27 12.33 -18.42
N ALA A 511 8.24 12.86 -17.68
CA ALA A 511 9.45 13.44 -18.25
C ALA A 511 10.67 12.90 -17.52
N ARG A 512 11.71 12.53 -18.27
CA ARG A 512 13.01 12.12 -17.72
C ARG A 512 14.11 12.85 -18.46
N LEU A 513 15.05 13.42 -17.72
CA LEU A 513 16.21 14.11 -18.21
C LEU A 513 17.45 13.48 -17.61
N GLY A 514 18.49 13.27 -18.39
CA GLY A 514 19.76 12.76 -17.93
C GLY A 514 20.93 13.40 -18.65
N THR A 515 22.03 13.62 -17.93
CA THR A 515 23.27 14.12 -18.50
C THR A 515 24.47 13.65 -17.68
N VAL A 516 25.61 13.48 -18.35
CA VAL A 516 26.91 13.33 -17.71
C VAL A 516 27.75 14.56 -18.03
N LEU A 517 28.33 15.14 -17.00
CA LEU A 517 29.11 16.37 -17.05
C LEU A 517 30.57 16.10 -16.69
N GLY A 518 31.48 16.68 -17.43
CA GLY A 518 32.92 16.71 -17.13
C GLY A 518 33.77 15.87 -18.07
N PRO A 519 33.76 14.53 -18.02
CA PRO A 519 34.66 13.69 -18.78
C PRO A 519 34.25 13.54 -20.26
N GLU A 520 35.18 13.09 -21.08
CA GLU A 520 34.88 12.63 -22.44
C GLU A 520 34.09 11.31 -22.39
N ILE A 521 33.31 11.00 -23.42
CA ILE A 521 32.42 9.83 -23.44
C ILE A 521 33.17 8.50 -23.25
N GLN A 522 34.42 8.42 -23.69
CA GLN A 522 35.27 7.25 -23.57
C GLN A 522 35.79 7.01 -22.14
N GLU A 523 35.87 8.09 -21.35
CA GLU A 523 36.33 8.09 -19.96
C GLU A 523 35.18 7.84 -18.95
N VAL A 524 33.94 7.74 -19.43
CA VAL A 524 32.75 7.47 -18.63
C VAL A 524 32.49 5.98 -18.54
N PRO A 525 32.23 5.42 -17.35
CA PRO A 525 31.73 4.04 -17.24
C PRO A 525 30.50 3.82 -18.12
N ARG A 526 30.44 2.70 -18.83
CA ARG A 526 29.39 2.43 -19.81
C ARG A 526 27.98 2.47 -19.20
N ASP A 527 27.83 2.02 -17.96
CA ASP A 527 26.60 2.03 -17.20
C ASP A 527 26.16 3.43 -16.69
N TYR A 528 27.01 4.46 -16.84
CA TYR A 528 26.63 5.86 -16.56
C TYR A 528 26.11 6.58 -17.82
N LEU A 529 26.26 6.00 -18.98
CA LEU A 529 25.73 6.54 -20.23
C LEU A 529 24.21 6.32 -20.33
N PHE A 530 23.59 7.08 -21.20
CA PHE A 530 22.14 7.00 -21.43
C PHE A 530 21.88 6.34 -22.78
N TYR A 531 21.18 5.23 -22.75
CA TYR A 531 20.78 4.49 -23.93
C TYR A 531 19.28 4.67 -24.19
N SER A 532 18.87 4.63 -25.46
CA SER A 532 17.46 4.71 -25.86
C SER A 532 17.03 3.43 -26.56
N GLY A 533 15.73 3.29 -26.78
CA GLY A 533 15.14 2.09 -27.38
C GLY A 533 14.46 1.17 -26.35
N GLY A 534 13.81 0.15 -26.84
CA GLY A 534 13.08 -0.82 -26.04
C GLY A 534 11.79 -0.28 -25.39
N GLY A 535 11.09 -1.12 -24.67
CA GLY A 535 9.80 -0.81 -24.07
C GLY A 535 9.81 0.27 -22.99
N GLY A 536 10.98 0.57 -22.42
CA GLY A 536 11.17 1.52 -21.32
C GLY A 536 11.35 2.98 -21.75
N THR A 537 11.85 3.23 -22.97
CA THR A 537 12.14 4.57 -23.47
C THR A 537 11.41 4.86 -24.76
N VAL A 538 11.72 4.17 -25.86
CA VAL A 538 11.09 4.37 -27.17
C VAL A 538 10.52 3.04 -27.66
N ARG A 539 9.20 2.86 -27.51
CA ARG A 539 8.52 1.65 -28.00
C ARG A 539 8.63 1.54 -29.53
N GLY A 540 8.98 0.35 -30.00
CA GLY A 540 9.13 0.04 -31.43
C GLY A 540 10.52 0.29 -31.98
N GLN A 541 11.46 0.77 -31.18
CA GLN A 541 12.89 0.76 -31.48
C GLN A 541 13.59 -0.31 -30.67
N PRO A 542 14.60 -1.01 -31.21
CA PRO A 542 15.44 -1.91 -30.43
C PRO A 542 16.08 -1.17 -29.26
N TYR A 543 16.39 -1.89 -28.18
CA TYR A 543 17.16 -1.32 -27.07
C TYR A 543 18.59 -1.05 -27.53
N GLN A 544 19.17 0.07 -27.13
CA GLN A 544 20.53 0.50 -27.49
C GLN A 544 20.77 0.73 -29.01
N SER A 545 19.70 0.98 -29.79
CA SER A 545 19.82 1.26 -31.23
C SER A 545 20.17 2.71 -31.55
#